data_27f5a7ef76cb76b16a2bf835d00de42b
#
_entry.id   27f5a7ef76cb76b16a2bf835d00de42b
#
_cell.length_a   1.000
_cell.length_b   1.000
_cell.length_c   1.000
_cell.angle_alpha   90.00
_cell.angle_beta   90.00
_cell.angle_gamma   90.00
#
_symmetry.space_group_name_H-M   'P 1'
#
loop_
_entity.id
_entity.type
_entity.pdbx_description
1 polymer ?
#
loop_
_entity_poly.entity_id
_entity_poly.type
_entity_poly.pdbx_seq_one_letter_code
_entity_poly.pdbx_strand_id
1 'polypeptide(L)'
;MVEWRCQVGQASGCTVGRVVKQLVATPATVPSWTFLTNHAHVLVCVAQNPEVRLAEIARLVGIGERAVHSIVQDLVDAGYVLRARSGRHNVYEVQLERPLRHPLEAGHQIAEVFGPLAGRN
;
A
#
# COMPACT_ATOMS: atom_id res chain seq x y z
N MET A 1 -8.14 -12.88 -20.25
CA MET A 1 -7.71 -12.88 -20.26
C MET A 1 -6.90 -13.08 -20.00
N VAL A 2 -6.66 -12.88 -19.83
CA VAL A 2 -5.99 -13.12 -19.65
C VAL A 2 -4.85 -13.33 -19.75
N GLU A 3 -4.36 -13.19 -20.34
CA GLU A 3 -3.23 -13.35 -20.59
C GLU A 3 -2.37 -12.52 -20.04
N TRP A 4 -2.58 -11.40 -19.92
CA TRP A 4 -1.66 -10.59 -19.41
C TRP A 4 -1.24 -10.99 -18.10
N ARG A 5 -1.78 -11.90 -17.57
CA ARG A 5 -1.27 -12.28 -16.41
C ARG A 5 -0.19 -13.09 -16.59
N CYS A 6 -0.01 -13.63 -17.61
CA CYS A 6 1.02 -14.40 -17.74
C CYS A 6 2.11 -13.83 -18.12
N GLN A 7 2.04 -12.98 -18.69
CA GLN A 7 3.15 -12.52 -19.15
C GLN A 7 3.84 -12.16 -18.19
N VAL A 8 3.32 -12.13 -17.54
CA VAL A 8 4.01 -11.84 -16.68
C VAL A 8 4.60 -12.85 -16.16
N GLY A 9 4.32 -13.71 -16.28
CA GLY A 9 4.97 -14.69 -15.86
C GLY A 9 5.74 -15.24 -16.49
N GLN A 10 5.58 -14.99 -17.21
CA GLN A 10 6.16 -15.40 -17.68
C GLN A 10 7.08 -15.36 -17.78
N ALA A 11 6.81 -15.28 -17.90
CA ALA A 11 7.57 -15.20 -18.06
C ALA A 11 8.31 -15.23 -17.83
N SER A 12 8.07 -15.37 -17.82
CA SER A 12 8.76 -15.47 -17.66
C SER A 12 9.27 -15.37 -17.09
N GLY A 13 8.91 -15.46 -16.91
CA GLY A 13 9.28 -15.25 -16.58
C GLY A 13 9.42 -14.70 -15.92
N CYS A 14 9.02 -14.79 -16.20
CA CYS A 14 9.22 -14.24 -15.82
C CYS A 14 9.77 -13.99 -14.88
N THR A 15 10.06 -14.57 -14.37
CA THR A 15 10.85 -14.22 -13.73
C THR A 15 10.89 -13.00 -13.32
N VAL A 16 10.31 -12.42 -13.58
CA VAL A 16 10.16 -11.19 -13.38
C VAL A 16 9.95 -10.81 -11.98
N GLY A 17 9.55 -11.65 -11.13
CA GLY A 17 9.34 -11.32 -9.79
C GLY A 17 10.44 -10.60 -9.11
N ARG A 18 11.70 -11.00 -9.32
CA ARG A 18 12.73 -10.36 -8.61
C ARG A 18 12.98 -9.02 -9.12
N VAL A 19 12.72 -8.81 -10.34
CA VAL A 19 12.94 -7.51 -10.89
C VAL A 19 12.00 -6.53 -10.25
N VAL A 20 10.79 -6.95 -10.06
CA VAL A 20 9.83 -6.10 -9.47
C VAL A 20 10.21 -5.72 -8.07
N LYS A 21 10.81 -6.66 -7.37
CA LYS A 21 11.23 -6.37 -6.08
C LYS A 21 12.22 -5.28 -6.01
N GLN A 22 13.11 -5.26 -6.93
CA GLN A 22 14.06 -4.24 -6.94
C GLN A 22 13.46 -2.92 -7.22
N LEU A 23 12.49 -2.84 -8.11
CA LEU A 23 11.87 -1.59 -8.42
C LEU A 23 11.20 -1.01 -7.21
N VAL A 24 10.59 -1.85 -6.42
CA VAL A 24 9.93 -1.36 -5.25
C VAL A 24 10.92 -0.81 -4.26
N ALA A 25 12.10 -1.35 -4.25
CA ALA A 25 13.06 -0.92 -3.30
C ALA A 25 13.67 0.43 -3.60
N THR A 26 13.48 0.95 -4.79
CA THR A 26 14.08 2.24 -5.14
C THR A 26 13.01 3.22 -5.52
N PRO A 27 12.47 3.89 -4.57
CA PRO A 27 11.38 4.83 -4.83
C PRO A 27 11.85 6.18 -5.31
N ALA A 28 12.99 6.25 -5.91
CA ALA A 28 13.52 7.52 -6.30
C ALA A 28 12.66 8.24 -7.32
N THR A 29 12.03 7.51 -8.19
CA THR A 29 11.28 8.12 -9.25
C THR A 29 9.82 7.74 -9.16
N VAL A 30 8.98 8.74 -9.00
CA VAL A 30 7.55 8.52 -8.97
C VAL A 30 7.01 8.99 -10.30
N PRO A 31 6.24 8.17 -10.99
CA PRO A 31 5.73 8.57 -12.29
C PRO A 31 4.70 9.68 -12.17
N SER A 32 4.37 10.29 -13.29
CA SER A 32 3.45 11.42 -13.28
C SER A 32 2.04 11.00 -12.88
N TRP A 33 1.69 9.74 -13.08
CA TRP A 33 0.39 9.27 -12.61
C TRP A 33 0.53 7.82 -12.17
N THR A 34 -0.36 7.42 -11.27
CA THR A 34 -0.36 6.05 -10.75
C THR A 34 -1.79 5.57 -10.70
N PHE A 35 -1.97 4.26 -10.70
CA PHE A 35 -3.31 3.71 -10.61
C PHE A 35 -3.91 3.88 -9.23
N LEU A 36 -3.07 3.95 -8.21
CA LEU A 36 -3.57 4.07 -6.85
C LEU A 36 -3.29 5.47 -6.32
N THR A 37 -4.16 5.89 -5.43
CA THR A 37 -3.98 7.20 -4.82
C THR A 37 -2.91 7.15 -3.75
N ASN A 38 -2.54 8.31 -3.24
CA ASN A 38 -1.59 8.35 -2.14
C ASN A 38 -2.16 7.71 -0.89
N HIS A 39 -3.47 7.78 -0.69
CA HIS A 39 -4.08 7.07 0.43
C HIS A 39 -3.84 5.57 0.30
N ALA A 40 -3.95 5.05 -0.91
CA ALA A 40 -3.71 3.63 -1.13
C ALA A 40 -2.24 3.29 -0.89
N HIS A 41 -1.34 4.16 -1.37
CA HIS A 41 0.08 3.92 -1.19
C HIS A 41 0.47 3.90 0.28
N VAL A 42 -0.08 4.81 1.05
CA VAL A 42 0.20 4.85 2.48
C VAL A 42 -0.32 3.59 3.16
N LEU A 43 -1.50 3.15 2.75
CA LEU A 43 -2.09 1.95 3.31
C LEU A 43 -1.19 0.73 3.03
N VAL A 44 -0.65 0.65 1.82
CA VAL A 44 0.25 -0.43 1.46
C VAL A 44 1.50 -0.40 2.33
N CYS A 45 2.06 0.79 2.55
CA CYS A 45 3.25 0.91 3.39
C CYS A 45 2.98 0.40 4.80
N VAL A 46 1.85 0.78 5.36
CA VAL A 46 1.49 0.36 6.71
C VAL A 46 1.24 -1.14 6.77
N ALA A 47 0.62 -1.69 5.72
CA ALA A 47 0.34 -3.11 5.70
C ALA A 47 1.63 -3.93 5.61
N GLN A 48 2.62 -3.41 4.91
CA GLN A 48 3.88 -4.11 4.77
C GLN A 48 4.72 -4.03 6.05
N ASN A 49 4.60 -2.94 6.77
CA ASN A 49 5.38 -2.76 7.99
C ASN A 49 4.56 -1.98 9.00
N PRO A 50 3.91 -2.68 9.93
CA PRO A 50 3.03 -2.04 10.91
C PRO A 50 3.72 -1.03 11.80
N GLU A 51 5.03 -1.07 11.88
CA GLU A 51 5.77 -0.13 12.73
C GLU A 51 6.47 0.96 11.92
N VAL A 52 6.10 1.10 10.67
CA VAL A 52 6.75 2.07 9.80
C VAL A 52 6.54 3.49 10.32
N ARG A 53 7.55 4.31 10.16
CA ARG A 53 7.48 5.70 10.60
C ARG A 53 6.97 6.58 9.49
N LEU A 54 6.36 7.68 9.87
CA LEU A 54 5.81 8.60 8.88
C LEU A 54 6.86 9.10 7.90
N ALA A 55 8.06 9.36 8.41
CA ALA A 55 9.12 9.83 7.53
C ALA A 55 9.47 8.79 6.46
N GLU A 56 9.44 7.53 6.85
CA GLU A 56 9.75 6.48 5.91
C GLU A 56 8.64 6.34 4.87
N ILE A 57 7.40 6.44 5.30
CA ILE A 57 6.28 6.40 4.38
C ILE A 57 6.42 7.55 3.39
N ALA A 58 6.75 8.74 3.89
CA ALA A 58 6.88 9.90 3.03
C ALA A 58 7.94 9.66 1.95
N ARG A 59 9.05 9.05 2.36
CA ARG A 59 10.11 8.76 1.43
C ARG A 59 9.68 7.74 0.38
N LEU A 60 9.00 6.70 0.82
CA LEU A 60 8.59 5.62 -0.09
C LEU A 60 7.50 6.06 -1.05
N VAL A 61 6.58 6.87 -0.58
CA VAL A 61 5.48 7.33 -1.43
C VAL A 61 5.89 8.51 -2.28
N GLY A 62 6.82 9.31 -1.78
CA GLY A 62 7.27 10.48 -2.53
C GLY A 62 6.47 11.73 -2.21
N ILE A 63 6.01 11.87 -0.98
CA ILE A 63 5.25 13.05 -0.56
C ILE A 63 5.82 13.54 0.77
N GLY A 64 5.34 14.69 1.22
CA GLY A 64 5.82 15.23 2.47
C GLY A 64 5.26 14.54 3.69
N GLU A 65 5.94 14.65 4.81
CA GLU A 65 5.47 14.01 6.04
C GLU A 65 4.14 14.55 6.50
N ARG A 66 3.91 15.84 6.27
CA ARG A 66 2.65 16.42 6.67
C ARG A 66 1.49 15.78 5.90
N ALA A 67 1.69 15.53 4.61
CA ALA A 67 0.69 14.87 3.81
C ALA A 67 0.46 13.44 4.31
N VAL A 68 1.53 12.76 4.69
CA VAL A 68 1.41 11.41 5.22
C VAL A 68 0.59 11.43 6.51
N HIS A 69 0.89 12.37 7.37
CA HIS A 69 0.16 12.47 8.64
C HIS A 69 -1.33 12.65 8.39
N SER A 70 -1.66 13.52 7.45
CA SER A 70 -3.05 13.77 7.13
C SER A 70 -3.73 12.52 6.56
N ILE A 71 -3.03 11.80 5.70
CA ILE A 71 -3.58 10.61 5.09
C ILE A 71 -3.79 9.51 6.13
N VAL A 72 -2.81 9.33 7.01
CA VAL A 72 -2.94 8.34 8.07
C VAL A 72 -4.15 8.68 8.94
N GLN A 73 -4.32 9.96 9.23
CA GLN A 73 -5.45 10.36 10.04
C GLN A 73 -6.76 10.05 9.33
N ASP A 74 -6.82 10.29 8.02
CA ASP A 74 -8.01 9.96 7.25
C ASP A 74 -8.30 8.46 7.33
N LEU A 75 -7.28 7.64 7.22
CA LEU A 75 -7.46 6.19 7.26
C LEU A 75 -7.93 5.72 8.64
N VAL A 76 -7.40 6.34 9.68
CA VAL A 76 -7.80 5.99 11.03
C VAL A 76 -9.25 6.42 11.26
N ASP A 77 -9.57 7.64 10.85
CA ASP A 77 -10.93 8.16 11.05
C ASP A 77 -11.97 7.34 10.30
N ALA A 78 -11.61 6.83 9.14
CA ALA A 78 -12.53 6.04 8.35
C ALA A 78 -12.58 4.58 8.80
N GLY A 79 -11.74 4.19 9.73
CA GLY A 79 -11.77 2.84 10.26
C GLY A 79 -10.97 1.80 9.49
N TYR A 80 -10.14 2.24 8.54
CA TYR A 80 -9.34 1.30 7.78
C TYR A 80 -8.04 0.92 8.47
N VAL A 81 -7.58 1.76 9.39
CA VAL A 81 -6.34 1.53 10.11
C VAL A 81 -6.59 1.79 11.59
N LEU A 82 -6.10 0.91 12.43
CA LEU A 82 -6.11 1.14 13.87
C LEU A 82 -4.71 1.56 14.25
N ARG A 83 -4.61 2.56 15.10
CA ARG A 83 -3.34 3.08 15.54
C ARG A 83 -3.21 2.90 17.04
N ALA A 84 -2.13 2.28 17.47
CA ALA A 84 -1.86 2.07 18.87
C ALA A 84 -0.46 2.56 19.19
N ARG A 85 -0.26 2.96 20.44
CA ARG A 85 1.04 3.42 20.86
C ARG A 85 1.80 2.27 21.45
N SER A 86 3.05 2.15 21.08
CA SER A 86 3.91 1.14 21.64
C SER A 86 5.22 1.81 22.00
N GLY A 87 5.37 2.16 23.27
CA GLY A 87 6.55 2.89 23.67
C GLY A 87 6.56 4.27 23.06
N ARG A 88 7.58 4.55 22.27
CA ARG A 88 7.73 5.86 21.69
C ARG A 88 7.21 5.96 20.27
N HIS A 89 6.69 4.91 19.71
CA HIS A 89 6.24 4.96 18.34
C HIS A 89 4.85 4.36 18.22
N ASN A 90 4.25 4.55 17.07
CA ASN A 90 2.93 4.03 16.79
C ASN A 90 3.03 2.71 16.08
N VAL A 91 2.06 1.85 16.31
CA VAL A 91 1.92 0.60 15.60
C VAL A 91 0.57 0.63 14.94
N TYR A 92 0.51 0.22 13.69
CA TYR A 92 -0.70 0.29 12.90
C TYR A 92 -1.20 -1.10 12.52
N GLU A 93 -2.50 -1.21 12.42
CA GLU A 93 -3.10 -2.46 11.99
C GLU A 93 -4.13 -2.15 10.92
N VAL A 94 -4.01 -2.75 9.75
CA VAL A 94 -4.94 -2.52 8.65
C VAL A 94 -6.14 -3.42 8.84
N GLN A 95 -7.33 -2.84 8.67
CA GLN A 95 -8.57 -3.58 8.82
C GLN A 95 -8.94 -4.14 7.45
N LEU A 96 -8.47 -5.34 7.20
CA LEU A 96 -8.59 -5.96 5.89
C LEU A 96 -10.00 -6.29 5.44
N GLU A 97 -10.90 -6.42 6.39
CA GLU A 97 -12.26 -6.79 6.07
C GLU A 97 -13.17 -5.64 5.71
N ARG A 98 -12.67 -4.43 5.82
CA ARG A 98 -13.51 -3.28 5.53
C ARG A 98 -13.71 -3.15 4.02
N PRO A 99 -14.89 -2.77 3.57
CA PRO A 99 -15.12 -2.58 2.15
C PRO A 99 -14.49 -1.28 1.68
N LEU A 100 -14.17 -1.24 0.40
CA LEU A 100 -13.66 -0.02 -0.18
C LEU A 100 -14.77 1.02 -0.21
N ARG A 101 -14.37 2.29 -0.23
CA ARG A 101 -15.33 3.37 -0.02
C ARG A 101 -16.10 3.80 -1.25
N HIS A 102 -15.47 3.75 -2.38
CA HIS A 102 -16.10 4.26 -3.58
C HIS A 102 -17.16 3.27 -4.08
N PRO A 103 -18.30 3.78 -4.56
CA PRO A 103 -19.35 2.88 -5.02
C PRO A 103 -18.92 1.86 -6.07
N LEU A 104 -17.97 2.23 -6.91
CA LEU A 104 -17.48 1.29 -7.91
C LEU A 104 -16.74 0.11 -7.30
N GLU A 105 -16.30 0.25 -6.07
CA GLU A 105 -15.48 -0.74 -5.42
C GLU A 105 -16.14 -1.37 -4.20
N ALA A 106 -17.34 -0.92 -3.88
CA ALA A 106 -17.94 -1.26 -2.59
C ALA A 106 -18.19 -2.75 -2.39
N GLY A 107 -18.20 -3.51 -3.45
CA GLY A 107 -18.40 -4.95 -3.32
C GLY A 107 -17.13 -5.71 -2.97
N HIS A 108 -16.02 -5.02 -2.81
CA HIS A 108 -14.75 -5.67 -2.53
C HIS A 108 -14.15 -5.13 -1.25
N GLN A 109 -13.40 -5.98 -0.57
CA GLN A 109 -12.77 -5.60 0.68
C GLN A 109 -11.33 -5.18 0.45
N ILE A 110 -10.78 -4.50 1.42
CA ILE A 110 -9.38 -4.07 1.39
C ILE A 110 -8.48 -5.27 1.09
N ALA A 111 -8.73 -6.42 1.72
CA ALA A 111 -7.88 -7.58 1.53
C ALA A 111 -7.83 -8.02 0.07
N GLU A 112 -8.92 -7.89 -0.66
CA GLU A 112 -8.95 -8.34 -2.03
C GLU A 112 -8.04 -7.53 -2.93
N VAL A 113 -7.96 -6.24 -2.67
CA VAL A 113 -7.18 -5.36 -3.52
C VAL A 113 -5.75 -5.20 -3.02
N PHE A 114 -5.60 -5.03 -1.72
CA PHE A 114 -4.30 -4.69 -1.17
C PHE A 114 -3.55 -5.85 -0.56
N GLY A 115 -4.19 -6.99 -0.35
CA GLY A 115 -3.51 -8.14 0.19
C GLY A 115 -2.26 -8.52 -0.59
N PRO A 116 -2.38 -8.68 -1.91
CA PRO A 116 -1.21 -9.01 -2.69
C PRO A 116 -0.12 -7.96 -2.64
N LEU A 117 -0.53 -6.68 -2.59
CA LEU A 117 0.43 -5.60 -2.56
C LEU A 117 1.14 -5.49 -1.22
N ALA A 118 0.53 -6.01 -0.18
CA ALA A 118 1.14 -5.94 1.13
C ALA A 118 2.20 -7.02 1.33
N GLY A 119 2.40 -7.85 0.34
CA GLY A 119 3.41 -8.88 0.45
C GLY A 119 3.00 -10.07 1.26
N ARG A 120 1.73 -10.18 1.55
CA ARG A 120 1.34 -11.28 2.28
C ARG A 120 0.83 -12.27 1.40
N ASN A 121 1.13 -13.36 1.48
CA ASN A 121 0.64 -14.27 0.53
C ASN A 121 -0.10 -15.35 1.12
#